data_c545822ae26dddadad5faa769f663f02
#
_entry.id   c545822ae26dddadad5faa769f663f02
#
_cell.length_a   1.000
_cell.length_b   1.000
_cell.length_c   1.000
_cell.angle_alpha   90.00
_cell.angle_beta   90.00
_cell.angle_gamma   90.00
#
_symmetry.space_group_name_H-M   'P 1'
#
loop_
_entity.id
_entity.type
_entity.pdbx_description
1 polymer ?
#
loop_
_entity_poly.entity_id
_entity_poly.type
_entity_poly.pdbx_seq_one_letter_code
_entity_poly.pdbx_strand_id
1 'polypeptide(L)'
;VDIPYKELKNGERNHVRTWYKETVRPLLTAQIIDPSHPFPHLKNKTLYAAALLREGDKRRLGIVGVPDVVPPIVMLPGRPGAFVRTEDVLLHHLRKLFKIYQVEEQAVISVTRNADLSYDEAMDQEDLDLRAQMAKLLRQRERLAPVRLEMQGEAPALRELLLQRLKLTPEQSYV
;
A
#
# COMPACT_ATOMS: atom_id res chain seq x y z
N VAL A 1 -14.19 -13.21 14.28
CA VAL A 1 -14.45 -13.71 12.92
C VAL A 1 -14.31 -12.55 11.94
N ASP A 2 -13.49 -12.71 10.90
CA ASP A 2 -13.32 -11.75 9.81
C ASP A 2 -14.55 -11.76 8.89
N ILE A 3 -15.17 -10.62 8.68
CA ILE A 3 -16.36 -10.46 7.83
C ILE A 3 -16.01 -9.52 6.68
N PRO A 4 -16.03 -10.00 5.42
CA PRO A 4 -15.80 -9.14 4.26
C PRO A 4 -16.78 -7.96 4.23
N TYR A 5 -16.33 -6.77 3.82
CA TYR A 5 -17.17 -5.57 3.80
C TYR A 5 -18.50 -5.75 3.06
N LYS A 6 -18.49 -6.51 1.95
CA LYS A 6 -19.69 -6.80 1.15
C LYS A 6 -20.77 -7.59 1.90
N GLU A 7 -20.39 -8.34 2.92
CA GLU A 7 -21.27 -9.21 3.73
C GLU A 7 -21.81 -8.51 4.99
N LEU A 8 -21.42 -7.25 5.24
CA LEU A 8 -21.90 -6.46 6.35
C LEU A 8 -23.41 -6.19 6.23
N LYS A 9 -24.12 -6.34 7.34
CA LYS A 9 -25.53 -5.95 7.46
C LYS A 9 -25.65 -4.41 7.45
N ASN A 10 -26.84 -3.90 7.18
CA ASN A 10 -27.08 -2.46 7.06
C ASN A 10 -26.60 -1.64 8.27
N GLY A 11 -26.88 -2.08 9.50
CA GLY A 11 -26.43 -1.42 10.73
C GLY A 11 -24.91 -1.45 10.89
N GLU A 12 -24.29 -2.61 10.63
CA GLU A 12 -22.84 -2.79 10.68
C GLU A 12 -22.14 -1.91 9.63
N ARG A 13 -22.69 -1.89 8.41
CA ARG A 13 -22.17 -1.07 7.30
C ARG A 13 -22.25 0.41 7.61
N ASN A 14 -23.32 0.88 8.24
CA ASN A 14 -23.45 2.27 8.68
C ASN A 14 -22.41 2.61 9.75
N HIS A 15 -22.20 1.74 10.74
CA HIS A 15 -21.19 1.90 11.77
C HIS A 15 -19.78 2.02 11.16
N VAL A 16 -19.40 1.06 10.32
CA VAL A 16 -18.08 1.05 9.65
C VAL A 16 -17.89 2.27 8.74
N ARG A 17 -18.94 2.69 8.01
CA ARG A 17 -18.91 3.87 7.15
C ARG A 17 -18.71 5.17 7.94
N THR A 18 -19.37 5.30 9.09
CA THR A 18 -19.20 6.45 9.99
C THR A 18 -17.78 6.48 10.54
N TRP A 19 -17.30 5.36 11.08
CA TRP A 19 -15.94 5.22 11.56
C TRP A 19 -14.91 5.58 10.46
N TYR A 20 -15.08 5.07 9.24
CA TYR A 20 -14.21 5.41 8.12
C TYR A 20 -14.17 6.92 7.85
N LYS A 21 -15.33 7.57 7.80
CA LYS A 21 -15.41 9.01 7.50
C LYS A 21 -14.77 9.88 8.57
N GLU A 22 -14.94 9.52 9.83
CA GLU A 22 -14.51 10.33 10.97
C GLU A 22 -13.07 10.03 11.39
N THR A 23 -12.64 8.78 11.31
CA THR A 23 -11.36 8.33 11.85
C THR A 23 -10.30 8.11 10.76
N VAL A 24 -10.66 7.48 9.66
CA VAL A 24 -9.67 7.04 8.65
C VAL A 24 -9.46 8.06 7.56
N ARG A 25 -10.54 8.48 6.92
CA ARG A 25 -10.48 9.35 5.73
C ARG A 25 -9.68 10.65 5.93
N PRO A 26 -9.78 11.37 7.06
CA PRO A 26 -8.99 12.58 7.29
C PRO A 26 -7.47 12.36 7.32
N LEU A 27 -7.03 11.12 7.60
CA LEU A 27 -5.62 10.72 7.71
C LEU A 27 -5.05 10.18 6.39
N LEU A 28 -5.91 9.92 5.40
CA LEU A 28 -5.49 9.32 4.14
C LEU A 28 -4.92 10.38 3.19
N THR A 29 -3.78 10.03 2.59
CA THR A 29 -3.20 10.77 1.46
C THR A 29 -3.23 9.89 0.23
N ALA A 30 -4.08 10.23 -0.73
CA ALA A 30 -4.15 9.57 -2.02
C ALA A 30 -3.09 10.17 -2.95
N GLN A 31 -2.23 9.32 -3.52
CA GLN A 31 -1.22 9.71 -4.48
C GLN A 31 -1.56 9.15 -5.86
N ILE A 32 -1.47 9.99 -6.87
CA ILE A 32 -1.59 9.59 -8.27
C ILE A 32 -0.19 9.63 -8.86
N ILE A 33 0.24 8.49 -9.39
CA ILE A 33 1.58 8.32 -9.93
C ILE A 33 1.49 8.33 -11.45
N ASP A 34 2.04 9.38 -12.02
CA ASP A 34 2.22 9.52 -13.45
C ASP A 34 3.44 8.69 -13.91
N PRO A 35 3.42 8.09 -15.12
CA PRO A 35 4.57 7.38 -15.66
C PRO A 35 5.86 8.21 -15.75
N SER A 36 5.74 9.54 -15.84
CA SER A 36 6.87 10.47 -15.90
C SER A 36 7.49 10.80 -14.55
N HIS A 37 6.82 10.47 -13.44
CA HIS A 37 7.31 10.74 -12.10
C HIS A 37 7.96 9.49 -11.47
N PRO A 38 8.96 9.68 -10.59
CA PRO A 38 9.53 8.57 -9.84
C PRO A 38 8.46 7.84 -9.03
N PHE A 39 8.59 6.51 -8.97
CA PHE A 39 7.71 5.70 -8.13
C PHE A 39 7.96 6.04 -6.65
N PRO A 40 6.91 6.28 -5.84
CA PRO A 40 7.09 6.62 -4.44
C PRO A 40 7.75 5.48 -3.67
N HIS A 41 8.49 5.83 -2.63
CA HIS A 41 9.08 4.85 -1.74
C HIS A 41 7.98 4.23 -0.85
N LEU A 42 7.55 3.03 -1.18
CA LEU A 42 6.66 2.25 -0.33
C LEU A 42 7.46 1.66 0.84
N LYS A 43 6.98 1.89 2.06
CA LYS A 43 7.60 1.36 3.28
C LYS A 43 7.58 -0.18 3.28
N ASN A 44 8.65 -0.78 3.81
CA ASN A 44 8.76 -2.23 3.95
C ASN A 44 7.61 -2.82 4.77
N LYS A 45 6.99 -3.89 4.26
CA LYS A 45 5.91 -4.64 4.92
C LYS A 45 4.71 -3.80 5.38
N THR A 46 4.48 -2.66 4.74
CA THR A 46 3.34 -1.79 5.02
C THR A 46 2.23 -2.03 4.00
N LEU A 47 0.98 -2.03 4.46
CA LEU A 47 -0.18 -2.20 3.59
C LEU A 47 -0.54 -0.89 2.87
N TYR A 48 -0.79 -1.00 1.58
CA TYR A 48 -1.29 0.07 0.73
C TYR A 48 -2.50 -0.43 -0.05
N ALA A 49 -3.45 0.47 -0.30
CA ALA A 49 -4.45 0.24 -1.34
C ALA A 49 -3.93 0.82 -2.65
N ALA A 50 -3.91 0.00 -3.68
CA ALA A 50 -3.49 0.41 -5.02
C ALA A 50 -4.65 0.29 -6.01
N ALA A 51 -4.69 1.19 -6.99
CA ALA A 51 -5.70 1.20 -8.04
C ALA A 51 -5.08 1.49 -9.40
N LEU A 52 -5.57 0.79 -10.41
CA LEU A 52 -5.35 1.15 -11.81
C LEU A 52 -6.43 2.14 -12.22
N LEU A 53 -6.03 3.36 -12.51
CA LEU A 53 -6.90 4.49 -12.81
C LEU A 53 -6.89 4.77 -14.30
N ARG A 54 -8.06 5.11 -14.86
CA ARG A 54 -8.20 5.57 -16.22
C ARG A 54 -8.71 7.01 -16.28
N GLU A 55 -8.06 7.81 -17.11
CA GLU A 55 -8.48 9.16 -17.50
C GLU A 55 -8.42 9.27 -19.03
N GLY A 56 -9.56 9.13 -19.71
CA GLY A 56 -9.58 9.01 -21.19
C GLY A 56 -8.79 7.78 -21.64
N ASP A 57 -7.77 8.00 -22.50
CA ASP A 57 -6.89 6.93 -22.99
C ASP A 57 -5.66 6.67 -22.12
N LYS A 58 -5.50 7.44 -21.03
CA LYS A 58 -4.34 7.33 -20.14
C LYS A 58 -4.64 6.48 -18.92
N ARG A 59 -3.71 5.58 -18.62
CA ARG A 59 -3.71 4.82 -17.36
C ARG A 59 -2.73 5.43 -16.38
N ARG A 60 -3.13 5.48 -15.11
CA ARG A 60 -2.32 5.97 -14.01
C ARG A 60 -2.42 5.01 -12.82
N LEU A 61 -1.46 5.08 -11.94
CA LEU A 61 -1.46 4.31 -10.71
C LEU A 61 -1.87 5.22 -9.55
N GLY A 62 -2.89 4.79 -8.80
CA GLY A 62 -3.28 5.40 -7.53
C GLY A 62 -2.78 4.58 -6.37
N ILE A 63 -2.20 5.21 -5.36
CA ILE A 63 -1.74 4.55 -4.12
C ILE A 63 -2.23 5.32 -2.92
N VAL A 64 -2.75 4.59 -1.93
CA VAL A 64 -3.18 5.13 -0.64
C VAL A 64 -2.54 4.29 0.46
N GLY A 65 -1.72 4.93 1.31
CA GLY A 65 -1.15 4.30 2.48
C GLY A 65 -2.16 4.23 3.62
N VAL A 66 -2.12 3.14 4.38
CA VAL A 66 -2.87 3.02 5.64
C VAL A 66 -1.96 3.54 6.76
N PRO A 67 -2.30 4.65 7.45
CA PRO A 67 -1.49 5.15 8.56
C PRO A 67 -1.43 4.17 9.72
N ASP A 68 -0.26 4.07 10.37
CA ASP A 68 -0.02 3.16 11.50
C ASP A 68 -0.95 3.43 12.70
N VAL A 69 -1.46 4.66 12.83
CA VAL A 69 -2.41 5.05 13.90
C VAL A 69 -3.83 4.52 13.68
N VAL A 70 -4.14 4.04 12.48
CA VAL A 70 -5.45 3.47 12.17
C VAL A 70 -5.48 2.01 12.62
N PRO A 71 -6.46 1.60 13.44
CA PRO A 71 -6.58 0.20 13.85
C PRO A 71 -6.70 -0.72 12.63
N PRO A 72 -6.04 -1.89 12.63
CA PRO A 72 -6.08 -2.82 11.50
C PRO A 72 -7.46 -3.47 11.29
N ILE A 73 -8.29 -3.45 12.31
CA ILE A 73 -9.63 -4.04 12.30
C ILE A 73 -10.65 -3.11 12.96
N VAL A 74 -11.90 -3.21 12.54
CA VAL A 74 -13.06 -2.55 13.16
C VAL A 74 -14.01 -3.60 13.69
N MET A 75 -14.29 -3.55 14.99
CA MET A 75 -15.25 -4.45 15.62
C MET A 75 -16.67 -4.12 15.19
N LEU A 76 -17.46 -5.15 14.96
CA LEU A 76 -18.85 -5.01 14.52
C LEU A 76 -19.82 -4.97 15.70
N PRO A 77 -20.72 -3.98 15.77
CA PRO A 77 -21.70 -3.90 16.85
C PRO A 77 -22.70 -5.06 16.75
N GLY A 78 -23.06 -5.62 17.91
CA GLY A 78 -24.05 -6.71 18.00
C GLY A 78 -23.57 -8.08 17.55
N ARG A 79 -22.30 -8.23 17.21
CA ARG A 79 -21.65 -9.50 16.83
C ARG A 79 -20.35 -9.69 17.60
N PRO A 80 -20.38 -10.27 18.81
CA PRO A 80 -19.19 -10.49 19.62
C PRO A 80 -18.08 -11.25 18.83
N GLY A 81 -16.87 -10.68 18.81
CA GLY A 81 -15.73 -11.27 18.12
C GLY A 81 -15.73 -11.17 16.59
N ALA A 82 -16.73 -10.51 15.99
CA ALA A 82 -16.74 -10.23 14.55
C ALA A 82 -16.11 -8.85 14.25
N PHE A 83 -15.34 -8.79 13.17
CA PHE A 83 -14.68 -7.57 12.72
C PHE A 83 -14.59 -7.51 11.20
N VAL A 84 -14.33 -6.33 10.68
CA VAL A 84 -13.94 -6.09 9.29
C VAL A 84 -12.52 -5.53 9.27
N ARG A 85 -11.73 -5.90 8.29
CA ARG A 85 -10.38 -5.35 8.11
C ARG A 85 -10.42 -3.94 7.57
N THR A 86 -9.52 -3.11 8.03
CA THR A 86 -9.42 -1.71 7.60
C THR A 86 -9.09 -1.61 6.11
N GLU A 87 -8.25 -2.49 5.59
CA GLU A 87 -7.94 -2.54 4.16
C GLU A 87 -9.15 -2.86 3.30
N ASP A 88 -10.07 -3.71 3.73
CA ASP A 88 -11.32 -4.01 3.00
C ASP A 88 -12.25 -2.79 2.97
N VAL A 89 -12.32 -2.07 4.09
CA VAL A 89 -13.08 -0.80 4.17
C VAL A 89 -12.48 0.23 3.23
N LEU A 90 -11.16 0.33 3.19
CA LEU A 90 -10.44 1.25 2.32
C LEU A 90 -10.66 0.93 0.84
N LEU A 91 -10.54 -0.33 0.44
CA LEU A 91 -10.82 -0.77 -0.94
C LEU A 91 -12.25 -0.44 -1.36
N HIS A 92 -13.22 -0.65 -0.47
CA HIS A 92 -14.62 -0.31 -0.77
C HIS A 92 -14.81 1.20 -1.05
N HIS A 93 -14.03 2.05 -0.40
CA HIS A 93 -14.15 3.51 -0.53
C HIS A 93 -13.17 4.11 -1.55
N LEU A 94 -12.30 3.29 -2.15
CA LEU A 94 -11.20 3.74 -3.00
C LEU A 94 -11.68 4.56 -4.22
N ARG A 95 -12.79 4.15 -4.85
CA ARG A 95 -13.40 4.90 -5.97
C ARG A 95 -13.80 6.33 -5.59
N LYS A 96 -14.17 6.55 -4.34
CA LYS A 96 -14.53 7.89 -3.84
C LYS A 96 -13.31 8.76 -3.55
N LEU A 97 -12.15 8.16 -3.30
CA LEU A 97 -10.88 8.87 -3.14
C LEU A 97 -10.34 9.37 -4.48
N PHE A 98 -10.56 8.62 -5.55
CA PHE A 98 -10.13 8.95 -6.92
C PHE A 98 -11.30 9.38 -7.81
N LYS A 99 -12.09 10.35 -7.37
CA LYS A 99 -13.38 10.75 -7.98
C LYS A 99 -13.32 11.06 -9.47
N ILE A 100 -12.25 11.70 -9.94
CA ILE A 100 -12.10 12.14 -11.33
C ILE A 100 -11.57 11.04 -12.25
N TYR A 101 -11.21 9.89 -11.70
CA TYR A 101 -10.69 8.75 -12.44
C TYR A 101 -11.67 7.58 -12.41
N GLN A 102 -11.63 6.77 -13.46
CA GLN A 102 -12.27 5.47 -13.46
C GLN A 102 -11.32 4.45 -12.83
N VAL A 103 -11.72 3.78 -11.76
CA VAL A 103 -10.97 2.68 -11.17
C VAL A 103 -11.26 1.41 -11.96
N GLU A 104 -10.26 0.92 -12.73
CA GLU A 104 -10.38 -0.30 -13.51
C GLU A 104 -10.12 -1.55 -12.68
N GLU A 105 -9.04 -1.53 -11.89
CA GLU A 105 -8.65 -2.61 -10.98
C GLU A 105 -8.17 -2.01 -9.65
N GLN A 106 -8.29 -2.78 -8.59
CA GLN A 106 -7.83 -2.39 -7.26
C GLN A 106 -7.39 -3.61 -6.45
N ALA A 107 -6.42 -3.42 -5.59
CA ALA A 107 -5.90 -4.45 -4.68
C ALA A 107 -5.27 -3.83 -3.44
N VAL A 108 -5.19 -4.63 -2.37
CA VAL A 108 -4.26 -4.33 -1.26
C VAL A 108 -2.90 -4.87 -1.64
N ILE A 109 -1.87 -4.08 -1.41
CA ILE A 109 -0.49 -4.46 -1.72
C ILE A 109 0.42 -4.28 -0.51
N SER A 110 1.47 -5.09 -0.46
CA SER A 110 2.60 -4.93 0.45
C SER A 110 3.90 -5.24 -0.29
N VAL A 111 4.92 -4.44 -0.02
CA VAL A 111 6.24 -4.62 -0.63
C VAL A 111 7.22 -5.03 0.45
N THR A 112 7.91 -6.14 0.25
CA THR A 112 9.07 -6.54 1.06
C THR A 112 10.33 -6.00 0.40
N ARG A 113 11.15 -5.32 1.19
CA ARG A 113 12.45 -4.78 0.77
C ARG A 113 13.58 -5.59 1.38
N ASN A 114 14.71 -5.61 0.69
CA ASN A 114 15.87 -6.33 1.14
C ASN A 114 16.49 -5.63 2.37
N ALA A 115 16.54 -6.36 3.48
CA ALA A 115 17.25 -6.12 4.73
C ALA A 115 16.94 -4.86 5.54
N ASP A 116 16.58 -5.11 6.79
CA ASP A 116 16.84 -4.27 7.93
C ASP A 116 18.37 -4.09 8.08
N LEU A 117 18.87 -2.95 7.63
CA LEU A 117 20.09 -2.43 8.22
C LEU A 117 19.64 -1.78 9.54
N SER A 118 19.99 -2.41 10.65
CA SER A 118 19.92 -1.74 11.94
C SER A 118 20.75 -0.46 11.82
N TYR A 119 20.17 0.64 12.19
CA TYR A 119 20.79 1.97 12.19
C TYR A 119 22.08 2.02 13.04
N ASP A 120 22.27 1.00 13.91
CA ASP A 120 23.38 0.89 14.85
C ASP A 120 24.72 0.51 14.21
N GLU A 121 24.72 -0.09 13.03
CA GLU A 121 25.99 -0.44 12.36
C GLU A 121 26.57 0.70 11.49
N ALA A 122 25.85 1.80 11.34
CA ALA A 122 26.26 2.92 10.49
C ALA A 122 27.06 4.01 11.23
N MET A 123 27.12 3.98 12.56
CA MET A 123 27.68 5.07 13.37
C MET A 123 29.12 4.89 13.85
N ASP A 124 29.72 3.71 13.70
CA ASP A 124 31.08 3.49 14.13
C ASP A 124 32.07 3.51 12.98
N GLN A 125 32.42 4.69 12.46
CA GLN A 125 33.75 4.96 11.87
C GLN A 125 33.87 6.38 11.34
N GLU A 126 34.62 7.20 12.04
CA GLU A 126 34.90 8.60 11.74
C GLU A 126 35.92 8.89 10.63
N ASP A 127 36.41 7.92 9.88
CA ASP A 127 37.43 8.17 8.85
C ASP A 127 37.24 7.29 7.60
N LEU A 128 36.14 7.51 6.85
CA LEU A 128 35.99 6.86 5.55
C LEU A 128 36.08 7.87 4.41
N ASP A 129 37.02 7.61 3.49
CA ASP A 129 37.13 8.24 2.17
C ASP A 129 35.74 8.38 1.50
N LEU A 130 35.48 9.53 0.88
CA LEU A 130 34.22 9.87 0.20
C LEU A 130 33.76 8.75 -0.76
N ARG A 131 34.70 8.07 -1.42
CA ARG A 131 34.41 6.92 -2.30
C ARG A 131 33.87 5.72 -1.54
N ALA A 132 34.38 5.44 -0.35
CA ALA A 132 33.89 4.37 0.50
C ALA A 132 32.49 4.69 1.07
N GLN A 133 32.24 5.96 1.40
CA GLN A 133 30.92 6.45 1.82
C GLN A 133 29.88 6.33 0.68
N MET A 134 30.26 6.73 -0.54
CA MET A 134 29.38 6.57 -1.72
C MET A 134 29.12 5.12 -2.05
N ALA A 135 30.13 4.25 -1.98
CA ALA A 135 29.96 2.80 -2.17
C ALA A 135 29.04 2.19 -1.10
N LYS A 136 29.15 2.64 0.16
CA LYS A 136 28.28 2.23 1.26
C LYS A 136 26.83 2.68 1.02
N LEU A 137 26.61 3.92 0.60
CA LEU A 137 25.30 4.46 0.25
C LEU A 137 24.64 3.70 -0.93
N LEU A 138 25.43 3.35 -1.96
CA LEU A 138 24.95 2.56 -3.09
C LEU A 138 24.55 1.14 -2.67
N ARG A 139 25.37 0.48 -1.84
CA ARG A 139 25.03 -0.83 -1.26
C ARG A 139 23.82 -0.77 -0.33
N GLN A 140 23.65 0.32 0.43
CA GLN A 140 22.45 0.54 1.24
C GLN A 140 21.20 0.71 0.37
N ARG A 141 21.30 1.39 -0.78
CA ARG A 141 20.20 1.50 -1.74
C ARG A 141 19.83 0.14 -2.36
N GLU A 142 20.80 -0.69 -2.71
CA GLU A 142 20.56 -2.04 -3.19
C GLU A 142 19.90 -2.93 -2.13
N ARG A 143 20.30 -2.79 -0.87
CA ARG A 143 19.69 -3.52 0.26
C ARG A 143 18.26 -3.08 0.57
N LEU A 144 17.88 -1.83 0.21
CA LEU A 144 16.52 -1.30 0.34
C LEU A 144 15.68 -1.55 -0.93
N ALA A 145 16.21 -2.24 -1.92
CA ALA A 145 15.47 -2.58 -3.13
C ALA A 145 14.27 -3.49 -2.81
N PRO A 146 13.12 -3.31 -3.49
CA PRO A 146 12.02 -4.24 -3.37
C PRO A 146 12.45 -5.62 -3.88
N VAL A 147 12.07 -6.67 -3.15
CA VAL A 147 12.38 -8.06 -3.49
C VAL A 147 11.14 -8.93 -3.64
N ARG A 148 10.00 -8.45 -3.14
CA ARG A 148 8.75 -9.18 -3.19
C ARG A 148 7.56 -8.23 -3.19
N LEU A 149 6.57 -8.53 -4.01
CA LEU A 149 5.25 -7.89 -4.03
C LEU A 149 4.19 -8.91 -3.57
N GLU A 150 3.45 -8.58 -2.55
CA GLU A 150 2.27 -9.33 -2.11
C GLU A 150 1.03 -8.54 -2.48
N MET A 151 0.03 -9.21 -3.04
CA MET A 151 -1.24 -8.61 -3.45
C MET A 151 -2.40 -9.41 -2.90
N GLN A 152 -3.48 -8.74 -2.51
CA GLN A 152 -4.75 -9.36 -2.18
C GLN A 152 -5.81 -8.85 -3.15
N GLY A 153 -6.33 -9.75 -3.97
CA GLY A 153 -7.34 -9.47 -5.00
C GLY A 153 -6.85 -9.77 -6.41
N GLU A 154 -7.79 -10.07 -7.29
CA GLU A 154 -7.53 -10.33 -8.71
C GLU A 154 -7.42 -9.00 -9.46
N ALA A 155 -6.21 -8.57 -9.76
CA ALA A 155 -5.90 -7.32 -10.45
C ALA A 155 -4.68 -7.51 -11.38
N PRO A 156 -4.82 -8.27 -12.49
CA PRO A 156 -3.68 -8.66 -13.33
C PRO A 156 -2.99 -7.49 -14.01
N ALA A 157 -3.73 -6.52 -14.53
CA ALA A 157 -3.13 -5.35 -15.18
C ALA A 157 -2.45 -4.41 -14.18
N LEU A 158 -3.03 -4.25 -12.99
CA LEU A 158 -2.42 -3.52 -11.88
C LEU A 158 -1.13 -4.23 -11.41
N ARG A 159 -1.16 -5.56 -11.30
CA ARG A 159 0.01 -6.38 -10.94
C ARG A 159 1.15 -6.17 -11.92
N GLU A 160 0.89 -6.26 -13.22
CA GLU A 160 1.89 -6.06 -14.27
C GLU A 160 2.53 -4.68 -14.18
N LEU A 161 1.71 -3.64 -14.03
CA LEU A 161 2.19 -2.27 -13.86
C LEU A 161 3.07 -2.11 -12.62
N LEU A 162 2.67 -2.68 -11.49
CA LEU A 162 3.43 -2.64 -10.24
C LEU A 162 4.77 -3.37 -10.36
N LEU A 163 4.80 -4.55 -10.97
CA LEU A 163 6.03 -5.30 -11.20
C LEU A 163 7.02 -4.51 -12.06
N GLN A 164 6.53 -3.89 -13.13
CA GLN A 164 7.34 -3.04 -13.99
C GLN A 164 7.93 -1.84 -13.21
N ARG A 165 7.10 -1.15 -12.43
CA ARG A 165 7.52 0.04 -11.67
C ARG A 165 8.46 -0.29 -10.52
N LEU A 166 8.29 -1.43 -9.86
CA LEU A 166 9.14 -1.93 -8.78
C LEU A 166 10.39 -2.68 -9.30
N LYS A 167 10.47 -2.94 -10.60
CA LYS A 167 11.54 -3.74 -11.24
C LYS A 167 11.62 -5.15 -10.67
N LEU A 168 10.46 -5.76 -10.47
CA LEU A 168 10.31 -7.13 -9.99
C LEU A 168 9.93 -8.07 -11.13
N THR A 169 10.27 -9.35 -10.99
CA THR A 169 9.83 -10.41 -11.89
C THR A 169 8.49 -11.00 -11.43
N PRO A 170 7.75 -11.70 -12.31
CA PRO A 170 6.49 -12.36 -11.93
C PRO A 170 6.64 -13.34 -10.76
N GLU A 171 7.79 -14.02 -10.65
CA GLU A 171 8.09 -15.00 -9.59
C GLU A 171 8.28 -14.33 -8.21
N GLN A 172 8.52 -13.02 -8.19
CA GLN A 172 8.65 -12.22 -6.97
C GLN A 172 7.30 -11.63 -6.51
N SER A 173 6.19 -12.02 -7.14
CA SER A 173 4.86 -11.57 -6.73
C SER A 173 3.97 -12.73 -6.32
N TYR A 174 3.19 -12.49 -5.26
CA TYR A 174 2.27 -13.44 -4.64
C TYR A 174 0.88 -12.79 -4.53
N VAL A 175 -0.15 -13.57 -4.89
CA VAL A 175 -1.55 -13.15 -4.82
C VAL A 175 -2.29 -13.99 -3.78
#